data_ed6d73704133bcc6d20656d910d70c5c
#
_entry.id   ed6d73704133bcc6d20656d910d70c5c
#
_cell.length_a   1.000
_cell.length_b   1.000
_cell.length_c   1.000
_cell.angle_alpha   90.00
_cell.angle_beta   90.00
_cell.angle_gamma   90.00
#
_symmetry.space_group_name_H-M   'P 1'
#
loop_
_entity.id
_entity.type
_entity.pdbx_description
1 polymer ?
#
loop_
_entity_poly.entity_id
_entity_poly.type
_entity_poly.pdbx_seq_one_letter_code
_entity_poly.pdbx_strand_id
1 'polypeptide(L)'
;RRRSPPGAMASYEALLALARHRRAVRWFREEPVPRSLVERAMQIARQAPTACNRQPFVFRAFDEPNRVRELAAIPMGTAGYGDQIPLLIVVIGQMRNFFDPRDRHLIYIDGALAGMSFVLALEALGLSSCIINWPDVPDREEAMRVALDLSEDERPVFLIAVGYADPDGLVARSVKRPLDELLIFE
;
A
#
# COMPACT_ATOMS: atom_id res chain seq x y z
N ARG A 1 -29.12 -1.51 5.63
CA ARG A 1 -28.98 -0.15 6.15
C ARG A 1 -29.23 0.84 5.01
N ARG A 2 -30.19 1.76 5.15
CA ARG A 2 -30.40 2.80 4.12
C ARG A 2 -29.22 3.75 4.13
N ARG A 3 -28.72 4.11 2.95
CA ARG A 3 -27.67 5.12 2.80
C ARG A 3 -28.24 6.47 3.22
N SER A 4 -27.54 7.19 4.09
CA SER A 4 -27.87 8.59 4.35
C SER A 4 -27.73 9.40 3.06
N PRO A 5 -28.56 10.43 2.83
CA PRO A 5 -28.39 11.31 1.69
C PRO A 5 -26.97 11.89 1.68
N PRO A 6 -26.39 12.15 0.50
CA PRO A 6 -25.05 12.67 0.41
C PRO A 6 -24.97 14.05 1.04
N GLY A 7 -24.46 14.12 2.27
CA GLY A 7 -23.89 15.33 2.82
C GLY A 7 -22.40 15.31 2.51
N ALA A 8 -21.82 16.42 2.09
CA ALA A 8 -20.40 16.50 1.83
C ALA A 8 -19.62 16.29 3.14
N MET A 9 -19.23 15.05 3.42
CA MET A 9 -18.37 14.72 4.57
C MET A 9 -16.92 15.19 4.36
N ALA A 10 -16.49 15.35 3.10
CA ALA A 10 -15.23 15.96 2.69
C ALA A 10 -15.46 16.70 1.36
N SER A 11 -14.80 17.84 1.15
CA SER A 11 -14.92 18.54 -0.11
C SER A 11 -14.11 17.84 -1.21
N TYR A 12 -14.55 17.99 -2.46
CA TYR A 12 -13.81 17.51 -3.63
C TYR A 12 -12.40 18.13 -3.69
N GLU A 13 -12.28 19.41 -3.37
CA GLU A 13 -11.02 20.16 -3.38
C GLU A 13 -10.03 19.60 -2.36
N ALA A 14 -10.49 19.26 -1.15
CA ALA A 14 -9.65 18.64 -0.13
C ALA A 14 -9.15 17.26 -0.57
N LEU A 15 -10.01 16.44 -1.18
CA LEU A 15 -9.63 15.12 -1.69
C LEU A 15 -8.63 15.26 -2.86
N LEU A 16 -8.87 16.19 -3.77
CA LEU A 16 -7.98 16.45 -4.90
C LEU A 16 -6.61 16.98 -4.43
N ALA A 17 -6.60 17.87 -3.43
CA ALA A 17 -5.37 18.38 -2.83
C ALA A 17 -4.56 17.25 -2.21
N LEU A 18 -5.19 16.37 -1.42
CA LEU A 18 -4.55 15.19 -0.82
C LEU A 18 -3.97 14.26 -1.90
N ALA A 19 -4.75 13.94 -2.93
CA ALA A 19 -4.32 13.08 -4.03
C ALA A 19 -3.13 13.68 -4.82
N ARG A 20 -3.08 15.00 -4.96
CA ARG A 20 -1.98 15.72 -5.60
C ARG A 20 -0.76 15.86 -4.70
N HIS A 21 -0.94 16.01 -3.40
CA HIS A 21 0.14 16.14 -2.43
C HIS A 21 0.89 14.81 -2.25
N ARG A 22 0.16 13.71 -2.11
CA ARG A 22 0.77 12.39 -1.95
C ARG A 22 1.79 12.08 -3.07
N ARG A 23 2.99 11.68 -2.68
CA ARG A 23 4.07 11.26 -3.60
C ARG A 23 4.66 9.92 -3.14
N ALA A 24 5.40 9.28 -4.02
CA ALA A 24 6.24 8.14 -3.68
C ALA A 24 7.55 8.66 -3.06
N VAL A 25 7.55 8.78 -1.74
CA VAL A 25 8.70 9.22 -0.94
C VAL A 25 9.59 8.02 -0.63
N ARG A 26 10.89 8.16 -0.86
CA ARG A 26 11.90 7.11 -0.64
C ARG A 26 12.96 7.50 0.38
N TRP A 27 13.04 8.79 0.70
CA TRP A 27 13.98 9.34 1.67
C TRP A 27 13.21 9.70 2.93
N PHE A 28 13.54 9.02 4.02
CA PHE A 28 12.86 9.17 5.30
C PHE A 28 13.81 9.66 6.37
N ARG A 29 13.30 10.36 7.36
CA ARG A 29 14.02 10.68 8.58
C ARG A 29 14.23 9.41 9.41
N GLU A 30 15.31 9.37 10.17
CA GLU A 30 15.55 8.33 11.20
C GLU A 30 14.63 8.57 12.41
N GLU A 31 13.34 8.43 12.18
CA GLU A 31 12.31 8.67 13.18
C GLU A 31 11.32 7.49 13.16
N PRO A 32 11.11 6.82 14.32
CA PRO A 32 10.19 5.70 14.38
C PRO A 32 8.75 6.13 14.08
N VAL A 33 8.03 5.31 13.34
CA VAL A 33 6.60 5.52 13.04
C VAL A 33 5.76 4.97 14.19
N PRO A 34 4.95 5.80 14.86
CA PRO A 34 4.05 5.31 15.90
C PRO A 34 3.03 4.30 15.35
N ARG A 35 2.94 3.13 15.94
CA ARG A 35 1.98 2.08 15.54
C ARG A 35 0.55 2.58 15.53
N SER A 36 0.19 3.47 16.44
CA SER A 36 -1.15 4.10 16.51
C SER A 36 -1.53 4.88 15.26
N LEU A 37 -0.56 5.48 14.55
CA LEU A 37 -0.82 6.15 13.26
C LEU A 37 -1.08 5.14 12.15
N VAL A 38 -0.35 4.02 12.16
CA VAL A 38 -0.58 2.90 11.23
C VAL A 38 -1.98 2.30 11.43
N GLU A 39 -2.38 2.07 12.68
CA GLU A 39 -3.71 1.60 13.04
C GLU A 39 -4.82 2.57 12.59
N ARG A 40 -4.60 3.88 12.77
CA ARG A 40 -5.54 4.91 12.28
C ARG A 40 -5.66 4.91 10.76
N ALA A 41 -4.54 4.76 10.05
CA ALA A 41 -4.57 4.62 8.59
C ALA A 41 -5.34 3.38 8.17
N MET A 42 -5.18 2.26 8.90
CA MET A 42 -5.89 1.02 8.64
C MET A 42 -7.41 1.14 8.85
N GLN A 43 -7.89 2.03 9.73
CA GLN A 43 -9.33 2.30 9.86
C GLN A 43 -9.96 2.84 8.57
N ILE A 44 -9.20 3.59 7.78
CA ILE A 44 -9.64 4.06 6.46
C ILE A 44 -9.51 2.95 5.42
N ALA A 45 -8.35 2.28 5.38
CA ALA A 45 -8.08 1.21 4.42
C ALA A 45 -9.12 0.09 4.44
N ARG A 46 -9.56 -0.32 5.64
CA ARG A 46 -10.58 -1.37 5.82
C ARG A 46 -11.98 -1.00 5.30
N GLN A 47 -12.22 0.27 4.91
CA GLN A 47 -13.47 0.70 4.29
C GLN A 47 -13.46 0.50 2.77
N ALA A 48 -12.31 0.10 2.19
CA ALA A 48 -12.24 -0.20 0.77
C ALA A 48 -13.23 -1.31 0.39
N PRO A 49 -13.91 -1.19 -0.76
CA PRO A 49 -14.77 -2.26 -1.24
C PRO A 49 -13.92 -3.49 -1.60
N THR A 50 -14.52 -4.67 -1.41
CA THR A 50 -13.95 -5.93 -1.85
C THR A 50 -15.01 -6.78 -2.53
N ALA A 51 -14.61 -7.65 -3.42
CA ALA A 51 -15.52 -8.57 -4.10
C ALA A 51 -16.32 -9.39 -3.07
N CYS A 52 -17.65 -9.27 -3.08
CA CYS A 52 -18.56 -9.91 -2.13
C CYS A 52 -18.22 -9.67 -0.64
N ASN A 53 -17.54 -8.58 -0.33
CA ASN A 53 -17.02 -8.24 1.00
C ASN A 53 -16.13 -9.34 1.60
N ARG A 54 -15.34 -10.02 0.77
CA ARG A 54 -14.50 -11.14 1.18
C ARG A 54 -13.21 -10.73 1.88
N GLN A 55 -12.75 -9.47 1.70
CA GLN A 55 -11.59 -8.88 2.36
C GLN A 55 -10.34 -9.79 2.29
N PRO A 56 -9.88 -10.17 1.10
CA PRO A 56 -8.91 -11.25 0.88
C PRO A 56 -7.47 -10.75 1.06
N PHE A 57 -7.21 -9.96 2.09
CA PHE A 57 -5.89 -9.39 2.34
C PHE A 57 -5.60 -9.18 3.81
N VAL A 58 -4.31 -9.18 4.13
CA VAL A 58 -3.78 -8.75 5.43
C VAL A 58 -2.59 -7.82 5.20
N PHE A 59 -2.44 -6.82 6.07
CA PHE A 59 -1.30 -5.90 6.10
C PHE A 59 -0.39 -6.31 7.25
N ARG A 60 0.79 -6.84 6.93
CA ARG A 60 1.81 -7.21 7.94
C ARG A 60 2.79 -6.06 8.06
N ALA A 61 2.88 -5.47 9.26
CA ALA A 61 3.72 -4.31 9.55
C ALA A 61 5.00 -4.74 10.28
N PHE A 62 6.13 -4.20 9.86
CA PHE A 62 7.46 -4.47 10.40
C PHE A 62 8.14 -3.15 10.74
N ASP A 63 8.59 -2.99 11.98
CA ASP A 63 9.25 -1.79 12.52
C ASP A 63 10.60 -2.11 13.21
N GLU A 64 11.02 -3.39 13.22
CA GLU A 64 12.34 -3.78 13.66
C GLU A 64 13.35 -3.57 12.50
N PRO A 65 14.42 -2.75 12.68
CA PRO A 65 15.28 -2.31 11.58
C PRO A 65 15.94 -3.43 10.77
N ASN A 66 16.43 -4.51 11.44
CA ASN A 66 17.05 -5.62 10.72
C ASN A 66 16.03 -6.38 9.88
N ARG A 67 14.82 -6.57 10.44
CA ARG A 67 13.74 -7.25 9.75
C ARG A 67 13.23 -6.45 8.56
N VAL A 68 13.13 -5.13 8.72
CA VAL A 68 12.77 -4.22 7.62
C VAL A 68 13.78 -4.31 6.48
N ARG A 69 15.10 -4.24 6.79
CA ARG A 69 16.17 -4.37 5.78
C ARG A 69 16.12 -5.70 5.05
N GLU A 70 15.97 -6.80 5.78
CA GLU A 70 15.85 -8.15 5.22
C GLU A 70 14.70 -8.23 4.21
N LEU A 71 13.51 -7.81 4.62
CA LEU A 71 12.31 -7.88 3.78
C LEU A 71 12.36 -6.87 2.62
N ALA A 72 12.90 -5.69 2.83
CA ALA A 72 13.06 -4.67 1.79
C ALA A 72 14.08 -5.06 0.72
N ALA A 73 14.99 -5.99 0.99
CA ALA A 73 15.96 -6.49 0.01
C ALA A 73 15.36 -7.52 -0.97
N ILE A 74 14.21 -8.12 -0.65
CA ILE A 74 13.61 -9.18 -1.47
C ILE A 74 13.01 -8.63 -2.76
N PRO A 75 12.14 -7.57 -2.77
CA PRO A 75 11.59 -7.04 -4.01
C PRO A 75 12.66 -6.39 -4.88
N MET A 76 12.34 -6.18 -6.16
CA MET A 76 13.17 -5.38 -7.05
C MET A 76 12.85 -3.88 -6.87
N GLY A 77 13.85 -3.02 -7.07
CA GLY A 77 13.62 -1.56 -7.09
C GLY A 77 13.71 -0.85 -5.74
N THR A 78 14.24 -1.50 -4.71
CA THR A 78 14.51 -0.90 -3.40
C THR A 78 15.96 -0.50 -3.20
N ALA A 79 16.82 -0.82 -4.17
CA ALA A 79 18.24 -0.47 -4.12
C ALA A 79 18.44 1.05 -3.92
N GLY A 80 19.30 1.39 -2.95
CA GLY A 80 19.66 2.77 -2.62
C GLY A 80 18.77 3.45 -1.57
N TYR A 81 17.63 2.86 -1.18
CA TYR A 81 16.80 3.41 -0.10
C TYR A 81 16.22 2.35 0.87
N GLY A 82 16.34 1.07 0.55
CA GLY A 82 15.77 -0.01 1.37
C GLY A 82 16.26 -0.03 2.81
N ASP A 83 17.53 0.34 3.03
CA ASP A 83 18.19 0.31 4.35
C ASP A 83 17.68 1.39 5.32
N GLN A 84 17.03 2.43 4.81
CA GLN A 84 16.56 3.57 5.61
C GLN A 84 15.04 3.62 5.78
N ILE A 85 14.33 2.56 5.43
CA ILE A 85 12.88 2.47 5.62
C ILE A 85 12.59 2.29 7.11
N PRO A 86 11.87 3.23 7.77
CA PRO A 86 11.59 3.12 9.21
C PRO A 86 10.53 2.07 9.53
N LEU A 87 9.56 1.89 8.64
CA LEU A 87 8.48 0.91 8.77
C LEU A 87 8.11 0.35 7.40
N LEU A 88 8.00 -0.96 7.30
CA LEU A 88 7.61 -1.66 6.09
C LEU A 88 6.28 -2.38 6.29
N ILE A 89 5.35 -2.19 5.37
CA ILE A 89 4.13 -2.98 5.28
C ILE A 89 4.27 -3.95 4.11
N VAL A 90 3.96 -5.22 4.33
CA VAL A 90 3.76 -6.21 3.27
C VAL A 90 2.28 -6.50 3.18
N VAL A 91 1.67 -6.21 2.03
CA VAL A 91 0.27 -6.55 1.76
C VAL A 91 0.22 -7.95 1.19
N ILE A 92 -0.44 -8.84 1.91
CA ILE A 92 -0.58 -10.25 1.56
C ILE A 92 -2.01 -10.50 1.11
N GLY A 93 -2.16 -11.06 -0.09
CA GLY A 93 -3.43 -11.56 -0.60
C GLY A 93 -3.66 -13.01 -0.16
N GLN A 94 -4.91 -13.36 0.14
CA GLN A 94 -5.34 -14.67 0.67
C GLN A 94 -6.34 -15.32 -0.29
N MET A 95 -5.88 -16.27 -1.12
CA MET A 95 -6.74 -16.93 -2.12
C MET A 95 -7.83 -17.80 -1.51
N ARG A 96 -7.62 -18.32 -0.27
CA ARG A 96 -8.62 -19.09 0.48
C ARG A 96 -9.95 -18.36 0.73
N ASN A 97 -9.98 -17.04 0.56
CA ASN A 97 -11.21 -16.25 0.69
C ASN A 97 -12.13 -16.41 -0.54
N PHE A 98 -11.66 -17.08 -1.59
CA PHE A 98 -12.41 -17.42 -2.79
C PHE A 98 -12.49 -18.93 -2.96
N PHE A 99 -13.65 -19.42 -3.41
CA PHE A 99 -13.87 -20.86 -3.57
C PHE A 99 -13.52 -21.38 -4.96
N ASP A 100 -13.22 -20.49 -5.91
CA ASP A 100 -12.95 -20.86 -7.31
C ASP A 100 -11.69 -20.16 -7.83
N PRO A 101 -10.76 -20.88 -8.48
CA PRO A 101 -9.54 -20.32 -9.05
C PRO A 101 -9.74 -19.19 -10.07
N ARG A 102 -10.93 -19.07 -10.67
CA ARG A 102 -11.26 -17.95 -11.57
C ARG A 102 -11.14 -16.59 -10.90
N ASP A 103 -11.30 -16.54 -9.57
CA ASP A 103 -11.28 -15.32 -8.77
C ASP A 103 -9.89 -15.00 -8.17
N ARG A 104 -8.85 -15.80 -8.49
CA ARG A 104 -7.47 -15.65 -7.95
C ARG A 104 -6.86 -14.25 -8.13
N HIS A 105 -7.27 -13.52 -9.16
CA HIS A 105 -6.78 -12.17 -9.44
C HIS A 105 -7.37 -11.10 -8.49
N LEU A 106 -8.49 -11.41 -7.82
CA LEU A 106 -9.17 -10.45 -6.93
C LEU A 106 -8.36 -10.09 -5.70
N ILE A 107 -7.44 -10.96 -5.25
CA ILE A 107 -6.51 -10.62 -4.15
C ILE A 107 -5.68 -9.38 -4.48
N TYR A 108 -5.28 -9.21 -5.74
CA TYR A 108 -4.51 -8.05 -6.20
C TYR A 108 -5.38 -6.80 -6.33
N ILE A 109 -6.59 -6.93 -6.86
CA ILE A 109 -7.54 -5.82 -7.02
C ILE A 109 -7.95 -5.29 -5.65
N ASP A 110 -8.47 -6.16 -4.79
CA ASP A 110 -8.99 -5.78 -3.49
C ASP A 110 -7.88 -5.26 -2.57
N GLY A 111 -6.70 -5.91 -2.60
CA GLY A 111 -5.52 -5.44 -1.89
C GLY A 111 -5.03 -4.07 -2.36
N ALA A 112 -5.09 -3.79 -3.67
CA ALA A 112 -4.72 -2.49 -4.23
C ALA A 112 -5.70 -1.38 -3.85
N LEU A 113 -7.01 -1.66 -3.83
CA LEU A 113 -8.02 -0.70 -3.38
C LEU A 113 -7.82 -0.30 -1.92
N ALA A 114 -7.57 -1.29 -1.05
CA ALA A 114 -7.26 -1.04 0.36
C ALA A 114 -5.92 -0.32 0.52
N GLY A 115 -4.90 -0.71 -0.26
CA GLY A 115 -3.58 -0.07 -0.25
C GLY A 115 -3.61 1.39 -0.66
N MET A 116 -4.38 1.75 -1.69
CA MET A 116 -4.54 3.17 -2.08
C MET A 116 -5.22 3.98 -0.98
N SER A 117 -6.25 3.42 -0.35
CA SER A 117 -6.93 4.06 0.78
C SER A 117 -5.98 4.23 1.97
N PHE A 118 -5.12 3.24 2.23
CA PHE A 118 -4.12 3.27 3.28
C PHE A 118 -3.09 4.39 3.08
N VAL A 119 -2.51 4.50 1.88
CA VAL A 119 -1.48 5.53 1.61
C VAL A 119 -2.05 6.94 1.61
N LEU A 120 -3.31 7.15 1.24
CA LEU A 120 -3.98 8.44 1.39
C LEU A 120 -4.21 8.78 2.86
N ALA A 121 -4.56 7.78 3.68
CA ALA A 121 -4.73 7.97 5.11
C ALA A 121 -3.41 8.29 5.82
N LEU A 122 -2.29 7.64 5.44
CA LEU A 122 -0.95 7.97 5.94
C LEU A 122 -0.60 9.42 5.64
N GLU A 123 -0.80 9.87 4.40
CA GLU A 123 -0.54 11.25 3.98
C GLU A 123 -1.36 12.25 4.79
N ALA A 124 -2.66 11.97 5.03
CA ALA A 124 -3.53 12.80 5.87
C ALA A 124 -3.11 12.81 7.35
N LEU A 125 -2.33 11.83 7.80
CA LEU A 125 -1.77 11.74 9.14
C LEU A 125 -0.36 12.32 9.26
N GLY A 126 0.17 12.94 8.18
CA GLY A 126 1.52 13.52 8.14
C GLY A 126 2.63 12.51 7.92
N LEU A 127 2.30 11.29 7.52
CA LEU A 127 3.27 10.26 7.13
C LEU A 127 3.37 10.17 5.62
N SER A 128 4.57 9.94 5.14
CA SER A 128 4.84 9.69 3.73
C SER A 128 5.02 8.22 3.44
N SER A 129 4.83 7.83 2.17
CA SER A 129 4.93 6.44 1.78
C SER A 129 5.43 6.24 0.34
N CYS A 130 5.92 5.03 0.07
CA CYS A 130 6.21 4.56 -1.27
C CYS A 130 5.66 3.15 -1.45
N ILE A 131 4.76 2.95 -2.41
CA ILE A 131 4.37 1.60 -2.84
C ILE A 131 5.53 1.00 -3.62
N ILE A 132 5.96 -0.19 -3.22
CA ILE A 132 7.02 -0.98 -3.84
C ILE A 132 6.35 -2.11 -4.58
N ASN A 133 6.55 -2.15 -5.89
CA ASN A 133 6.00 -3.19 -6.74
C ASN A 133 6.49 -4.59 -6.32
N TRP A 134 5.61 -5.57 -6.38
CA TRP A 134 5.97 -6.96 -6.23
C TRP A 134 6.15 -7.60 -7.61
N PRO A 135 7.34 -8.14 -7.93
CA PRO A 135 7.57 -8.79 -9.21
C PRO A 135 7.04 -10.23 -9.19
N ASP A 136 6.45 -10.66 -10.29
CA ASP A 136 6.08 -12.07 -10.50
C ASP A 136 7.35 -12.85 -10.95
N VAL A 137 8.22 -13.13 -9.97
CA VAL A 137 9.50 -13.82 -10.16
C VAL A 137 9.61 -14.96 -9.15
N PRO A 138 9.73 -16.24 -9.59
CA PRO A 138 9.66 -17.40 -8.69
C PRO A 138 10.63 -17.35 -7.50
N ASP A 139 11.88 -16.93 -7.72
CA ASP A 139 12.88 -16.86 -6.65
C ASP A 139 12.51 -15.80 -5.59
N ARG A 140 11.84 -14.70 -5.99
CA ARG A 140 11.38 -13.66 -5.07
C ARG A 140 10.12 -14.08 -4.32
N GLU A 141 9.21 -14.78 -5.00
CA GLU A 141 8.04 -15.41 -4.37
C GLU A 141 8.48 -16.36 -3.26
N GLU A 142 9.42 -17.27 -3.58
CA GLU A 142 9.92 -18.24 -2.61
C GLU A 142 10.66 -17.56 -1.45
N ALA A 143 11.50 -16.58 -1.74
CA ALA A 143 12.23 -15.85 -0.68
C ALA A 143 11.25 -15.17 0.29
N MET A 144 10.19 -14.52 -0.21
CA MET A 144 9.20 -13.86 0.66
C MET A 144 8.33 -14.90 1.38
N ARG A 145 7.97 -15.99 0.70
CA ARG A 145 7.20 -17.10 1.30
C ARG A 145 7.93 -17.65 2.53
N VAL A 146 9.23 -17.93 2.39
CA VAL A 146 10.07 -18.42 3.49
C VAL A 146 10.24 -17.35 4.57
N ALA A 147 10.57 -16.12 4.17
CA ALA A 147 10.82 -15.03 5.12
C ALA A 147 9.59 -14.72 5.98
N LEU A 148 8.38 -14.85 5.45
CA LEU A 148 7.14 -14.51 6.16
C LEU A 148 6.34 -15.75 6.61
N ASP A 149 6.81 -16.96 6.35
CA ASP A 149 6.09 -18.21 6.60
C ASP A 149 4.66 -18.15 5.98
N LEU A 150 4.61 -17.84 4.68
CA LEU A 150 3.35 -17.75 3.96
C LEU A 150 2.85 -19.14 3.58
N SER A 151 1.55 -19.36 3.74
CA SER A 151 0.88 -20.55 3.25
C SER A 151 0.79 -20.56 1.70
N GLU A 152 0.50 -21.72 1.12
CA GLU A 152 0.45 -21.90 -0.35
C GLU A 152 -0.58 -21.02 -1.06
N ASP A 153 -1.62 -20.60 -0.33
CA ASP A 153 -2.68 -19.74 -0.83
C ASP A 153 -2.45 -18.24 -0.57
N GLU A 154 -1.31 -17.89 0.03
CA GLU A 154 -0.94 -16.49 0.29
C GLU A 154 0.09 -16.00 -0.72
N ARG A 155 -0.09 -14.76 -1.17
CA ARG A 155 0.83 -14.09 -2.11
C ARG A 155 1.07 -12.65 -1.69
N PRO A 156 2.31 -12.17 -1.78
CA PRO A 156 2.56 -10.74 -1.71
C PRO A 156 1.85 -10.01 -2.86
N VAL A 157 1.17 -8.92 -2.53
CA VAL A 157 0.51 -8.06 -3.54
C VAL A 157 1.42 -6.89 -3.90
N PHE A 158 1.95 -6.22 -2.91
CA PHE A 158 2.98 -5.18 -2.97
C PHE A 158 3.46 -4.87 -1.55
N LEU A 159 4.51 -4.05 -1.45
CA LEU A 159 4.97 -3.54 -0.16
C LEU A 159 4.76 -2.02 -0.10
N ILE A 160 4.75 -1.48 1.11
CA ILE A 160 4.66 -0.03 1.34
C ILE A 160 5.75 0.36 2.34
N ALA A 161 6.72 1.17 1.89
CA ALA A 161 7.61 1.88 2.78
C ALA A 161 6.86 3.06 3.42
N VAL A 162 7.02 3.24 4.72
CA VAL A 162 6.33 4.28 5.50
C VAL A 162 7.31 4.98 6.43
N GLY A 163 7.22 6.30 6.51
CA GLY A 163 8.03 7.12 7.40
C GLY A 163 7.69 8.60 7.30
N TYR A 164 8.41 9.42 8.05
CA TYR A 164 8.38 10.86 7.88
C TYR A 164 9.33 11.25 6.75
N ALA A 165 8.86 12.04 5.78
CA ALA A 165 9.71 12.46 4.67
C ALA A 165 10.94 13.23 5.16
N ASP A 166 12.10 12.93 4.60
CA ASP A 166 13.27 13.79 4.73
C ASP A 166 13.00 15.09 3.95
N PRO A 167 13.07 16.27 4.58
CA PRO A 167 12.80 17.54 3.92
C PRO A 167 13.78 17.86 2.79
N ASP A 168 15.00 17.30 2.85
CA ASP A 168 16.02 17.46 1.81
C ASP A 168 15.94 16.35 0.75
N GLY A 169 15.08 15.37 0.95
CA GLY A 169 14.87 14.25 0.06
C GLY A 169 14.14 14.62 -1.23
N LEU A 170 14.71 14.28 -2.37
CA LEU A 170 14.10 14.54 -3.67
C LEU A 170 12.97 13.58 -3.97
N VAL A 171 11.87 14.12 -4.48
CA VAL A 171 10.70 13.35 -4.93
C VAL A 171 10.59 13.43 -6.44
N ALA A 172 10.46 12.28 -7.10
CA ALA A 172 10.32 12.21 -8.54
C ALA A 172 9.05 12.91 -9.02
N ARG A 173 9.20 13.72 -10.08
CA ARG A 173 8.06 14.31 -10.78
C ARG A 173 7.36 13.24 -11.62
N SER A 174 6.13 12.92 -11.26
CA SER A 174 5.29 11.97 -12.01
C SER A 174 4.28 12.75 -12.85
N VAL A 175 4.55 12.90 -14.13
CA VAL A 175 3.60 13.48 -15.09
C VAL A 175 2.45 12.51 -15.28
N LYS A 176 1.23 13.03 -15.27
CA LYS A 176 0.02 12.23 -15.53
C LYS A 176 -0.35 12.31 -17.01
N ARG A 177 -0.92 11.24 -17.50
CA ARG A 177 -1.50 11.22 -18.85
C ARG A 177 -2.62 12.26 -18.95
N PRO A 178 -2.88 12.83 -20.13
CA PRO A 178 -4.04 13.68 -20.40
C PRO A 178 -5.35 12.96 -20.03
N LEU A 179 -6.36 13.76 -19.66
CA LEU A 179 -7.61 13.19 -19.16
C LEU A 179 -8.41 12.46 -20.25
N ASP A 180 -8.34 12.94 -21.46
CA ASP A 180 -8.98 12.37 -22.67
C ASP A 180 -8.38 11.03 -23.10
N GLU A 181 -7.14 10.72 -22.67
CA GLU A 181 -6.56 9.39 -22.85
C GLU A 181 -6.99 8.38 -21.75
N LEU A 182 -7.55 8.86 -20.65
CA LEU A 182 -7.90 8.04 -19.50
C LEU A 182 -9.42 7.83 -19.35
N LEU A 183 -10.20 8.74 -19.92
CA LEU A 183 -11.65 8.71 -19.84
C LEU A 183 -12.25 8.93 -21.24
N ILE A 184 -12.98 7.96 -21.73
CA ILE A 184 -13.65 7.98 -23.02
C ILE A 184 -15.16 7.87 -22.75
N PHE A 185 -15.94 8.80 -23.34
CA PHE A 185 -17.40 8.72 -23.38
C PHE A 185 -17.80 8.13 -24.71
N GLU A 186 -18.59 7.05 -24.70
CA GLU A 186 -19.14 6.35 -25.86
C GLU A 186 -20.65 6.58 -25.98
#